data_65e546953c13cb91955c2c2233d79fba
#
_entry.id   65e546953c13cb91955c2c2233d79fba
#
_cell.length_a   1.000
_cell.length_b   1.000
_cell.length_c   1.000
_cell.angle_alpha   90.00
_cell.angle_beta   90.00
_cell.angle_gamma   90.00
#
_symmetry.space_group_name_H-M   'P 1'
#
loop_
_entity.id
_entity.type
_entity.pdbx_description
1 polymer ?
#
loop_
_entity_poly.entity_id
_entity_poly.type
_entity_poly.pdbx_seq_one_letter_code
_entity_poly.pdbx_strand_id
1 'polypeptide(L)'
;MVLGEIGSPLDAELWGSDILAALGGPKGNAAIAIVPAAEATGTAEALAILRVMAAVGWPELRSAATQAADRMAAPTHEAPGLDEPPWGAVMGAPTVGECWRYGDDRGLQEAVTMSFGYEAELHVVSLLLDHGCGGGIKDVWVGDAGDVLERTRAMADQDPAMIFEMISPADARVRALRAIAAGECPSQPGEIGNVSSTRAILRTRVALLPRQLSERLSETRAPLLTGWG
;
A
#
# COMPACT_ATOMS: atom_id res chain seq x y z
N MET A 1 6.58 14.81 -11.49
CA MET A 1 6.66 15.22 -10.07
C MET A 1 8.09 15.03 -9.62
N VAL A 2 8.74 16.07 -9.12
CA VAL A 2 10.12 16.05 -8.61
C VAL A 2 10.06 15.89 -7.09
N LEU A 3 10.92 15.05 -6.51
CA LEU A 3 10.87 14.69 -5.07
C LEU A 3 10.88 15.93 -4.14
N GLY A 4 11.57 17.00 -4.52
CA GLY A 4 11.61 18.26 -3.76
C GLY A 4 10.31 19.06 -3.74
N GLU A 5 9.32 18.71 -4.56
CA GLU A 5 7.99 19.36 -4.62
C GLU A 5 6.92 18.55 -3.87
N ILE A 6 7.29 17.38 -3.31
CA ILE A 6 6.36 16.51 -2.58
C ILE A 6 6.06 17.12 -1.22
N GLY A 7 4.80 17.50 -1.01
CA GLY A 7 4.33 18.13 0.21
C GLY A 7 3.67 17.21 1.23
N SER A 8 3.24 15.99 0.80
CA SER A 8 2.52 15.06 1.68
C SER A 8 3.16 13.67 1.74
N PRO A 9 2.97 12.92 2.85
CA PRO A 9 3.43 11.54 2.94
C PRO A 9 2.75 10.63 1.90
N LEU A 10 1.47 10.84 1.58
CA LEU A 10 0.76 10.08 0.57
C LEU A 10 1.36 10.27 -0.82
N ASP A 11 1.65 11.52 -1.22
CA ASP A 11 2.28 11.80 -2.51
C ASP A 11 3.65 11.14 -2.63
N ALA A 12 4.43 11.14 -1.54
CA ALA A 12 5.72 10.47 -1.49
C ALA A 12 5.60 8.95 -1.70
N GLU A 13 4.62 8.32 -1.05
CA GLU A 13 4.35 6.89 -1.20
C GLU A 13 3.83 6.52 -2.58
N LEU A 14 2.96 7.34 -3.18
CA LEU A 14 2.48 7.16 -4.55
C LEU A 14 3.63 7.24 -5.55
N TRP A 15 4.46 8.29 -5.42
CA TRP A 15 5.67 8.42 -6.23
C TRP A 15 6.60 7.21 -6.09
N GLY A 16 6.82 6.72 -4.86
CA GLY A 16 7.63 5.54 -4.61
C GLY A 16 7.03 4.26 -5.22
N SER A 17 5.71 4.12 -5.16
CA SER A 17 4.99 2.99 -5.76
C SER A 17 5.14 2.97 -7.28
N ASP A 18 5.05 4.13 -7.94
CA ASP A 18 5.29 4.29 -9.38
C ASP A 18 6.73 3.91 -9.77
N ILE A 19 7.72 4.39 -9.02
CA ILE A 19 9.13 4.05 -9.25
C ILE A 19 9.37 2.55 -9.10
N LEU A 20 8.82 1.93 -8.05
CA LEU A 20 8.97 0.48 -7.85
C LEU A 20 8.32 -0.34 -8.97
N ALA A 21 7.19 0.13 -9.50
CA ALA A 21 6.55 -0.49 -10.67
C ALA A 21 7.43 -0.38 -11.92
N ALA A 22 7.98 0.82 -12.19
CA ALA A 22 8.86 1.06 -13.33
C ALA A 22 10.16 0.23 -13.27
N LEU A 23 10.64 -0.11 -12.06
CA LEU A 23 11.82 -0.95 -11.83
C LEU A 23 11.51 -2.47 -11.84
N GLY A 24 10.29 -2.86 -12.20
CA GLY A 24 9.87 -4.27 -12.31
C GLY A 24 9.49 -4.92 -10.97
N GLY A 25 9.31 -4.14 -9.91
CA GLY A 25 8.86 -4.60 -8.60
C GLY A 25 9.79 -5.62 -7.93
N PRO A 26 9.25 -6.53 -7.08
CA PRO A 26 10.07 -7.45 -6.28
C PRO A 26 10.87 -8.49 -7.09
N LYS A 27 10.50 -8.71 -8.34
CA LYS A 27 11.19 -9.66 -9.23
C LYS A 27 12.44 -9.06 -9.88
N GLY A 28 12.57 -7.71 -9.85
CA GLY A 28 13.72 -6.98 -10.39
C GLY A 28 14.75 -6.65 -9.32
N ASN A 29 16.03 -6.83 -9.61
CA ASN A 29 17.12 -6.42 -8.69
C ASN A 29 17.41 -4.91 -8.75
N ALA A 30 16.78 -4.17 -9.69
CA ALA A 30 17.08 -2.78 -9.93
C ALA A 30 16.73 -1.87 -8.73
N ALA A 31 15.61 -2.13 -8.07
CA ALA A 31 15.19 -1.31 -6.93
C ALA A 31 16.11 -1.46 -5.71
N ILE A 32 16.67 -2.65 -5.47
CA ILE A 32 17.60 -2.84 -4.35
C ILE A 32 18.94 -2.13 -4.58
N ALA A 33 19.33 -1.94 -5.85
CA ALA A 33 20.54 -1.21 -6.23
C ALA A 33 20.43 0.31 -6.00
N ILE A 34 19.20 0.84 -5.84
CA ILE A 34 18.98 2.24 -5.46
C ILE A 34 19.57 2.53 -4.08
N VAL A 35 19.50 1.58 -3.14
CA VAL A 35 19.92 1.81 -1.75
C VAL A 35 21.39 2.22 -1.64
N PRO A 36 22.38 1.43 -2.13
CA PRO A 36 23.77 1.85 -2.04
C PRO A 36 24.08 3.07 -2.91
N ALA A 37 23.36 3.26 -4.03
CA ALA A 37 23.56 4.43 -4.88
C ALA A 37 23.11 5.73 -4.18
N ALA A 38 21.93 5.70 -3.52
CA ALA A 38 21.43 6.83 -2.75
C ALA A 38 22.36 7.14 -1.55
N GLU A 39 22.76 6.12 -0.81
CA GLU A 39 23.69 6.29 0.32
C GLU A 39 25.01 6.91 -0.11
N ALA A 40 25.58 6.48 -1.25
CA ALA A 40 26.80 7.05 -1.81
C ALA A 40 26.65 8.51 -2.28
N THR A 41 25.44 8.91 -2.65
CA THR A 41 25.15 10.30 -3.06
C THR A 41 25.23 11.25 -1.85
N GLY A 42 24.76 10.86 -0.68
CA GLY A 42 24.89 11.60 0.57
C GLY A 42 24.13 12.94 0.62
N THR A 43 22.97 13.04 -0.06
CA THR A 43 22.16 14.27 -0.10
C THR A 43 20.82 14.09 0.62
N ALA A 44 20.15 15.19 0.97
CA ALA A 44 18.82 15.16 1.59
C ALA A 44 17.79 14.50 0.66
N GLU A 45 17.88 14.69 -0.65
CA GLU A 45 17.02 14.04 -1.62
C GLU A 45 17.25 12.52 -1.64
N ALA A 46 18.51 12.09 -1.52
CA ALA A 46 18.83 10.67 -1.43
C ALA A 46 18.28 10.05 -0.13
N LEU A 47 18.36 10.76 0.99
CA LEU A 47 17.71 10.36 2.24
C LEU A 47 16.19 10.24 2.06
N ALA A 48 15.55 11.22 1.42
CA ALA A 48 14.12 11.19 1.13
C ALA A 48 13.72 9.98 0.27
N ILE A 49 14.51 9.65 -0.78
CA ILE A 49 14.30 8.43 -1.58
C ILE A 49 14.36 7.18 -0.69
N LEU A 50 15.34 7.07 0.17
CA LEU A 50 15.48 5.91 1.08
C LEU A 50 14.30 5.80 2.05
N ARG A 51 13.80 6.91 2.60
CA ARG A 51 12.60 6.92 3.45
C ARG A 51 11.36 6.43 2.68
N VAL A 52 11.19 6.86 1.43
CA VAL A 52 10.11 6.36 0.56
C VAL A 52 10.26 4.84 0.33
N MET A 53 11.44 4.36 -0.04
CA MET A 53 11.69 2.93 -0.25
C MET A 53 11.47 2.11 1.04
N ALA A 54 11.80 2.68 2.20
CA ALA A 54 11.52 2.08 3.51
C ALA A 54 10.03 1.99 3.81
N ALA A 55 9.20 2.92 3.34
CA ALA A 55 7.75 2.90 3.54
C ALA A 55 7.04 1.91 2.61
N VAL A 56 7.30 1.96 1.30
CA VAL A 56 6.52 1.22 0.29
C VAL A 56 7.23 -0.02 -0.27
N GLY A 57 8.49 -0.27 0.06
CA GLY A 57 9.26 -1.40 -0.43
C GLY A 57 8.76 -2.77 0.09
N TRP A 58 9.17 -3.84 -0.55
CA TRP A 58 9.05 -5.21 0.01
C TRP A 58 10.04 -5.42 1.15
N PRO A 59 9.91 -6.47 1.96
CA PRO A 59 10.64 -6.59 3.23
C PRO A 59 12.15 -6.36 3.14
N GLU A 60 12.83 -6.94 2.14
CA GLU A 60 14.29 -6.83 1.98
C GLU A 60 14.69 -5.40 1.61
N LEU A 61 13.98 -4.78 0.65
CA LEU A 61 14.22 -3.39 0.24
C LEU A 61 13.93 -2.43 1.40
N ARG A 62 12.82 -2.63 2.10
CA ARG A 62 12.44 -1.84 3.27
C ARG A 62 13.52 -1.87 4.33
N SER A 63 13.99 -3.06 4.71
CA SER A 63 15.05 -3.22 5.71
C SER A 63 16.34 -2.52 5.29
N ALA A 64 16.79 -2.73 4.06
CA ALA A 64 18.01 -2.11 3.54
C ALA A 64 17.90 -0.58 3.47
N ALA A 65 16.76 -0.06 2.98
CA ALA A 65 16.53 1.36 2.87
C ALA A 65 16.41 2.05 4.23
N THR A 66 15.75 1.42 5.22
CA THR A 66 15.68 1.93 6.59
C THR A 66 17.08 2.07 7.18
N GLN A 67 17.90 1.01 7.11
CA GLN A 67 19.24 1.03 7.67
C GLN A 67 20.14 2.09 7.01
N ALA A 68 20.06 2.25 5.69
CA ALA A 68 20.81 3.26 4.97
C ALA A 68 20.35 4.69 5.34
N ALA A 69 19.04 4.91 5.38
CA ALA A 69 18.46 6.19 5.78
C ALA A 69 18.85 6.59 7.21
N ASP A 70 18.82 5.63 8.15
CA ASP A 70 19.21 5.87 9.54
C ASP A 70 20.69 6.24 9.68
N ARG A 71 21.58 5.63 8.88
CA ARG A 71 23.00 6.00 8.83
C ARG A 71 23.20 7.41 8.28
N MET A 72 22.44 7.80 7.24
CA MET A 72 22.56 9.14 6.64
C MET A 72 21.99 10.25 7.53
N ALA A 73 20.93 9.97 8.28
CA ALA A 73 20.32 10.89 9.22
C ALA A 73 21.11 11.02 10.52
N ALA A 74 21.93 10.02 10.87
CA ALA A 74 22.70 10.05 12.11
C ALA A 74 23.84 11.07 12.05
N PRO A 75 24.02 11.92 13.08
CA PRO A 75 25.18 12.79 13.18
C PRO A 75 26.45 11.95 13.37
N THR A 76 27.54 12.39 12.75
CA THR A 76 28.86 11.82 12.93
C THR A 76 29.78 12.78 13.70
N HIS A 77 30.99 12.33 14.07
CA HIS A 77 31.98 13.21 14.70
C HIS A 77 32.45 14.36 13.77
N GLU A 78 32.29 14.17 12.47
CA GLU A 78 32.82 15.10 11.44
C GLU A 78 31.74 15.95 10.77
N ALA A 79 30.45 15.53 10.84
CA ALA A 79 29.34 16.22 10.20
C ALA A 79 28.01 16.04 10.93
N PRO A 80 27.11 17.03 10.91
CA PRO A 80 25.72 16.82 11.31
C PRO A 80 25.07 15.79 10.38
N GLY A 81 24.06 15.06 10.89
CA GLY A 81 23.22 14.21 10.05
C GLY A 81 22.43 15.03 9.04
N LEU A 82 21.91 14.36 8.02
CA LEU A 82 21.04 15.01 7.03
C LEU A 82 19.66 15.28 7.61
N ASP A 83 19.07 16.39 7.20
CA ASP A 83 17.72 16.76 7.60
C ASP A 83 16.69 15.79 7.00
N GLU A 84 15.79 15.31 7.84
CA GLU A 84 14.67 14.46 7.42
C GLU A 84 13.67 15.27 6.59
N PRO A 85 13.06 14.67 5.56
CA PRO A 85 11.95 15.31 4.84
C PRO A 85 10.78 15.56 5.80
N PRO A 86 10.01 16.65 5.64
CA PRO A 86 8.94 17.04 6.56
C PRO A 86 7.90 15.93 6.82
N TRP A 87 7.65 15.09 5.83
CA TRP A 87 6.71 13.98 5.89
C TRP A 87 7.36 12.65 6.34
N GLY A 88 8.69 12.61 6.53
CA GLY A 88 9.45 11.37 6.79
C GLY A 88 9.03 10.66 8.07
N ALA A 89 8.73 11.40 9.13
CA ALA A 89 8.41 10.83 10.44
C ALA A 89 7.07 10.08 10.50
N VAL A 90 6.11 10.43 9.65
CA VAL A 90 4.75 9.83 9.65
C VAL A 90 4.51 8.88 8.49
N MET A 91 5.38 8.89 7.48
CA MET A 91 5.24 8.07 6.28
C MET A 91 5.25 6.57 6.61
N GLY A 92 4.40 5.80 5.94
CA GLY A 92 4.25 4.36 6.16
C GLY A 92 3.39 3.99 7.37
N ALA A 93 2.91 4.96 8.15
CA ALA A 93 2.13 4.73 9.37
C ALA A 93 0.82 5.54 9.42
N PRO A 94 -0.01 5.54 8.36
CA PRO A 94 -1.32 6.17 8.43
C PRO A 94 -2.23 5.43 9.41
N THR A 95 -3.15 6.16 10.01
CA THR A 95 -4.22 5.56 10.81
C THR A 95 -5.19 4.81 9.92
N VAL A 96 -5.63 3.63 10.36
CA VAL A 96 -6.68 2.86 9.67
C VAL A 96 -8.05 3.44 10.04
N GLY A 97 -8.86 3.76 9.03
CA GLY A 97 -10.22 4.21 9.19
C GLY A 97 -11.24 3.13 8.83
N GLU A 98 -12.40 3.57 8.36
CA GLU A 98 -13.52 2.71 7.97
C GLU A 98 -13.25 2.02 6.63
N CYS A 99 -13.95 0.90 6.41
CA CYS A 99 -13.89 0.13 5.17
C CYS A 99 -15.30 -0.11 4.63
N TRP A 100 -15.43 -0.15 3.31
CA TRP A 100 -16.71 -0.35 2.62
C TRP A 100 -16.59 -1.39 1.51
N ARG A 101 -17.71 -1.98 1.21
CA ARG A 101 -17.93 -2.81 0.04
C ARG A 101 -18.96 -2.15 -0.86
N TYR A 102 -18.66 -2.07 -2.14
CA TYR A 102 -19.57 -1.67 -3.20
C TYR A 102 -19.56 -2.74 -4.28
N GLY A 103 -20.72 -3.23 -4.71
CA GLY A 103 -20.79 -4.28 -5.72
C GLY A 103 -22.20 -4.60 -6.13
N ASP A 104 -22.35 -5.39 -7.18
CA ASP A 104 -23.65 -5.86 -7.63
C ASP A 104 -24.19 -6.99 -6.72
N ASP A 105 -25.53 -7.14 -6.69
CA ASP A 105 -26.23 -8.17 -5.92
C ASP A 105 -25.97 -9.61 -6.41
N ARG A 106 -25.48 -9.76 -7.66
CA ARG A 106 -25.10 -11.03 -8.27
C ARG A 106 -23.69 -11.46 -7.88
N GLY A 107 -22.90 -10.56 -7.30
CA GLY A 107 -21.55 -10.84 -6.87
C GLY A 107 -20.57 -11.08 -8.02
N LEU A 108 -20.77 -10.44 -9.18
CA LEU A 108 -19.86 -10.56 -10.32
C LEU A 108 -18.62 -9.70 -10.14
N GLN A 109 -18.82 -8.49 -9.61
CA GLN A 109 -17.75 -7.57 -9.28
C GLN A 109 -18.02 -6.90 -7.94
N GLU A 110 -16.96 -6.62 -7.20
CA GLU A 110 -17.04 -5.80 -5.99
C GLU A 110 -15.82 -4.88 -5.87
N ALA A 111 -16.05 -3.68 -5.37
CA ALA A 111 -14.98 -2.80 -4.92
C ALA A 111 -14.86 -2.89 -3.39
N VAL A 112 -13.65 -3.09 -2.91
CA VAL A 112 -13.29 -3.02 -1.50
C VAL A 112 -12.53 -1.74 -1.27
N THR A 113 -13.15 -0.79 -0.57
CA THR A 113 -12.59 0.54 -0.29
C THR A 113 -12.16 0.62 1.16
N MET A 114 -10.91 0.97 1.39
CA MET A 114 -10.29 1.06 2.71
C MET A 114 -9.79 2.48 2.92
N SER A 115 -10.18 3.14 4.00
CA SER A 115 -9.71 4.50 4.32
C SER A 115 -8.53 4.50 5.26
N PHE A 116 -7.69 5.51 5.07
CA PHE A 116 -6.48 5.75 5.84
C PHE A 116 -6.28 7.26 6.03
N GLY A 117 -5.61 7.66 7.11
CA GLY A 117 -5.37 9.06 7.41
C GLY A 117 -3.94 9.37 7.81
N TYR A 118 -3.42 10.45 7.27
CA TYR A 118 -2.27 11.18 7.78
C TYR A 118 -2.75 12.50 8.36
N GLU A 119 -2.90 12.58 9.68
CA GLU A 119 -3.46 13.77 10.38
C GLU A 119 -4.78 14.26 9.75
N ALA A 120 -4.73 15.34 8.97
CA ALA A 120 -5.89 15.95 8.33
C ALA A 120 -6.16 15.41 6.90
N GLU A 121 -5.24 14.63 6.33
CA GLU A 121 -5.37 14.09 4.96
C GLU A 121 -5.94 12.68 5.00
N LEU A 122 -7.22 12.54 4.63
CA LEU A 122 -7.89 11.26 4.51
C LEU A 122 -7.88 10.78 3.06
N HIS A 123 -7.43 9.55 2.85
CA HIS A 123 -7.42 8.91 1.54
C HIS A 123 -8.00 7.52 1.60
N VAL A 124 -8.40 7.01 0.46
CA VAL A 124 -8.82 5.62 0.30
C VAL A 124 -7.91 4.90 -0.68
N VAL A 125 -7.77 3.59 -0.45
CA VAL A 125 -7.32 2.62 -1.44
C VAL A 125 -8.49 1.73 -1.78
N SER A 126 -8.92 1.74 -3.03
CA SER A 126 -10.06 0.98 -3.52
C SER A 126 -9.60 -0.08 -4.52
N LEU A 127 -10.03 -1.33 -4.30
CA LEU A 127 -9.76 -2.47 -5.16
C LEU A 127 -11.03 -2.89 -5.87
N LEU A 128 -10.99 -2.95 -7.19
CA LEU A 128 -12.04 -3.60 -7.97
C LEU A 128 -11.66 -5.07 -8.17
N LEU A 129 -12.49 -5.96 -7.65
CA LEU A 129 -12.36 -7.41 -7.74
C LEU A 129 -13.32 -7.93 -8.81
N ASP A 130 -12.87 -8.86 -9.63
CA ASP A 130 -13.69 -9.51 -10.64
C ASP A 130 -13.77 -11.02 -10.35
N HIS A 131 -14.94 -11.46 -9.91
CA HIS A 131 -15.18 -12.86 -9.59
C HIS A 131 -15.28 -13.75 -10.85
N GLY A 132 -15.51 -13.15 -12.02
CA GLY A 132 -15.47 -13.84 -13.30
C GLY A 132 -14.07 -14.31 -13.69
N CYS A 133 -13.02 -13.65 -13.20
CA CYS A 133 -11.63 -14.08 -13.36
C CYS A 133 -11.04 -14.75 -12.11
N GLY A 134 -11.87 -15.35 -11.26
CA GLY A 134 -11.42 -16.05 -10.05
C GLY A 134 -11.20 -15.16 -8.83
N GLY A 135 -11.78 -13.98 -8.80
CA GLY A 135 -11.67 -13.02 -7.69
C GLY A 135 -10.37 -12.23 -7.68
N GLY A 136 -9.72 -12.11 -8.82
CA GLY A 136 -8.50 -11.33 -9.00
C GLY A 136 -8.76 -9.83 -9.04
N ILE A 137 -7.68 -9.05 -8.98
CA ILE A 137 -7.71 -7.60 -9.02
C ILE A 137 -7.88 -7.14 -10.47
N LYS A 138 -8.97 -6.43 -10.74
CA LYS A 138 -9.21 -5.80 -12.04
C LYS A 138 -8.60 -4.41 -12.10
N ASP A 139 -8.76 -3.62 -11.03
CA ASP A 139 -8.20 -2.27 -10.94
C ASP A 139 -7.93 -1.87 -9.48
N VAL A 140 -7.05 -0.90 -9.28
CA VAL A 140 -6.75 -0.28 -7.99
C VAL A 140 -6.59 1.22 -8.18
N TRP A 141 -7.24 2.00 -7.32
CA TRP A 141 -7.05 3.45 -7.31
C TRP A 141 -6.92 3.98 -5.89
N VAL A 142 -6.25 5.11 -5.81
CA VAL A 142 -6.05 5.87 -4.58
C VAL A 142 -6.61 7.27 -4.80
N GLY A 143 -7.34 7.80 -3.84
CA GLY A 143 -7.94 9.13 -3.95
C GLY A 143 -8.40 9.69 -2.63
N ASP A 144 -8.91 10.93 -2.65
CA ASP A 144 -9.53 11.55 -1.49
C ASP A 144 -10.71 10.72 -0.98
N ALA A 145 -10.81 10.55 0.34
CA ALA A 145 -11.82 9.70 0.94
C ALA A 145 -13.24 10.27 0.76
N GLY A 146 -13.40 11.57 0.92
CA GLY A 146 -14.70 12.23 0.76
C GLY A 146 -15.24 12.06 -0.65
N ASP A 147 -14.45 12.43 -1.65
CA ASP A 147 -14.83 12.39 -3.06
C ASP A 147 -15.18 10.97 -3.54
N VAL A 148 -14.36 9.98 -3.16
CA VAL A 148 -14.58 8.59 -3.58
C VAL A 148 -15.84 8.00 -2.94
N LEU A 149 -16.03 8.20 -1.64
CA LEU A 149 -17.16 7.62 -0.91
C LEU A 149 -18.48 8.29 -1.28
N GLU A 150 -18.49 9.61 -1.46
CA GLU A 150 -19.68 10.34 -1.92
C GLU A 150 -20.14 9.84 -3.30
N ARG A 151 -19.19 9.75 -4.24
CA ARG A 151 -19.48 9.26 -5.59
C ARG A 151 -19.97 7.80 -5.58
N THR A 152 -19.32 6.93 -4.82
CA THR A 152 -19.70 5.51 -4.75
C THR A 152 -21.09 5.34 -4.14
N ARG A 153 -21.42 6.10 -3.10
CA ARG A 153 -22.75 6.09 -2.49
C ARG A 153 -23.82 6.58 -3.47
N ALA A 154 -23.54 7.69 -4.15
CA ALA A 154 -24.48 8.23 -5.15
C ALA A 154 -24.72 7.25 -6.31
N MET A 155 -23.72 6.47 -6.71
CA MET A 155 -23.90 5.40 -7.71
C MET A 155 -24.77 4.25 -7.18
N ALA A 156 -24.57 3.83 -5.92
CA ALA A 156 -25.39 2.80 -5.30
C ALA A 156 -26.86 3.23 -5.15
N ASP A 157 -27.11 4.49 -4.80
CA ASP A 157 -28.47 5.03 -4.65
C ASP A 157 -29.24 5.09 -5.98
N GLN A 158 -28.54 5.09 -7.11
CA GLN A 158 -29.16 5.14 -8.45
C GLN A 158 -29.53 3.76 -9.02
N ASP A 159 -28.92 2.68 -8.50
CA ASP A 159 -29.15 1.33 -9.00
C ASP A 159 -29.50 0.37 -7.84
N PRO A 160 -30.77 -0.07 -7.74
CA PRO A 160 -31.20 -1.00 -6.68
C PRO A 160 -30.49 -2.36 -6.66
N ALA A 161 -29.81 -2.73 -7.75
CA ALA A 161 -28.99 -3.94 -7.80
C ALA A 161 -27.61 -3.76 -7.17
N MET A 162 -27.23 -2.53 -6.82
CA MET A 162 -25.95 -2.22 -6.20
C MET A 162 -26.07 -2.18 -4.69
N ILE A 163 -25.07 -2.75 -4.02
CA ILE A 163 -24.92 -2.79 -2.57
C ILE A 163 -23.77 -1.88 -2.18
N PHE A 164 -24.00 -0.97 -1.25
CA PHE A 164 -22.96 -0.18 -0.60
C PHE A 164 -23.10 -0.36 0.92
N GLU A 165 -22.14 -1.02 1.53
CA GLU A 165 -22.20 -1.34 2.95
C GLU A 165 -20.83 -1.17 3.62
N MET A 166 -20.85 -0.80 4.90
CA MET A 166 -19.66 -0.80 5.74
C MET A 166 -19.28 -2.24 6.09
N ILE A 167 -18.00 -2.56 6.00
CA ILE A 167 -17.44 -3.84 6.42
C ILE A 167 -16.34 -3.62 7.46
N SER A 168 -16.05 -4.65 8.25
CA SER A 168 -14.95 -4.52 9.21
C SER A 168 -13.59 -4.41 8.49
N PRO A 169 -12.62 -3.65 9.04
CA PRO A 169 -11.26 -3.61 8.48
C PRO A 169 -10.61 -5.00 8.39
N ALA A 170 -10.96 -5.93 9.27
CA ALA A 170 -10.48 -7.30 9.21
C ALA A 170 -11.08 -8.08 8.01
N ASP A 171 -12.36 -7.86 7.69
CA ASP A 171 -12.98 -8.45 6.50
C ASP A 171 -12.42 -7.84 5.21
N ALA A 172 -12.20 -6.52 5.17
CA ALA A 172 -11.54 -5.85 4.07
C ALA A 172 -10.14 -6.44 3.82
N ARG A 173 -9.35 -6.69 4.88
CA ARG A 173 -8.06 -7.36 4.81
C ARG A 173 -8.16 -8.74 4.15
N VAL A 174 -9.08 -9.58 4.60
CA VAL A 174 -9.23 -10.94 4.06
C VAL A 174 -9.58 -10.91 2.57
N ARG A 175 -10.51 -10.04 2.16
CA ARG A 175 -10.88 -9.86 0.74
C ARG A 175 -9.70 -9.40 -0.09
N ALA A 176 -8.99 -8.36 0.36
CA ALA A 176 -7.82 -7.84 -0.33
C ALA A 176 -6.68 -8.87 -0.44
N LEU A 177 -6.39 -9.64 0.63
CA LEU A 177 -5.36 -10.67 0.58
C LEU A 177 -5.73 -11.82 -0.37
N ARG A 178 -7.00 -12.23 -0.41
CA ARG A 178 -7.47 -13.23 -1.37
C ARG A 178 -7.30 -12.75 -2.82
N ALA A 179 -7.66 -11.50 -3.10
CA ALA A 179 -7.50 -10.91 -4.42
C ALA A 179 -6.03 -10.78 -4.83
N ILE A 180 -5.15 -10.34 -3.91
CA ILE A 180 -3.71 -10.30 -4.15
C ILE A 180 -3.15 -11.70 -4.45
N ALA A 181 -3.63 -12.73 -3.76
CA ALA A 181 -3.22 -14.11 -3.99
C ALA A 181 -3.76 -14.69 -5.32
N ALA A 182 -4.98 -14.31 -5.72
CA ALA A 182 -5.55 -14.68 -7.02
C ALA A 182 -4.82 -14.00 -8.20
N GLY A 183 -4.20 -12.84 -7.95
CA GLY A 183 -3.44 -12.10 -8.95
C GLY A 183 -4.28 -11.06 -9.69
N GLU A 184 -3.74 -10.57 -10.79
CA GLU A 184 -4.41 -9.56 -11.62
C GLU A 184 -5.28 -10.24 -12.68
N CYS A 185 -6.47 -9.70 -12.88
CA CYS A 185 -7.29 -10.12 -14.02
C CYS A 185 -6.64 -9.68 -15.33
N PRO A 186 -6.75 -10.46 -16.40
CA PRO A 186 -6.28 -10.03 -17.71
C PRO A 186 -6.94 -8.71 -18.11
N SER A 187 -6.13 -7.70 -18.42
CA SER A 187 -6.62 -6.42 -18.93
C SER A 187 -7.17 -6.61 -20.34
N GLN A 188 -8.28 -5.94 -20.66
CA GLN A 188 -8.74 -5.87 -22.03
C GLN A 188 -7.82 -4.96 -22.87
N PRO A 189 -7.67 -5.21 -24.18
CA PRO A 189 -6.89 -4.34 -25.04
C PRO A 189 -7.41 -2.89 -24.96
N GLY A 190 -6.58 -1.95 -24.51
CA GLY A 190 -6.91 -0.54 -24.34
C GLY A 190 -7.29 -0.12 -22.92
N GLU A 191 -7.43 -1.03 -21.96
CA GLU A 191 -7.54 -0.71 -20.54
C GLU A 191 -6.15 -0.45 -19.96
N ILE A 192 -5.93 0.76 -19.47
CA ILE A 192 -4.74 1.10 -18.68
C ILE A 192 -5.08 0.85 -17.22
N GLY A 193 -4.81 -0.36 -16.74
CA GLY A 193 -4.98 -0.67 -15.32
C GLY A 193 -3.86 -0.04 -14.49
N ASN A 194 -4.21 0.59 -13.38
CA ASN A 194 -3.25 1.18 -12.43
C ASN A 194 -2.68 0.18 -11.43
N VAL A 195 -2.96 -1.13 -11.59
CA VAL A 195 -2.59 -2.14 -10.59
C VAL A 195 -1.09 -2.22 -10.36
N SER A 196 -0.28 -2.10 -11.41
CA SER A 196 1.17 -2.18 -11.27
C SER A 196 1.76 -0.99 -10.51
N SER A 197 1.31 0.23 -10.80
CA SER A 197 1.80 1.46 -10.16
C SER A 197 1.32 1.61 -8.71
N THR A 198 0.13 1.09 -8.38
CA THR A 198 -0.44 1.16 -7.03
C THR A 198 -0.16 -0.09 -6.17
N ARG A 199 0.46 -1.12 -6.73
CA ARG A 199 0.68 -2.40 -6.04
C ARG A 199 1.46 -2.26 -4.73
N ALA A 200 2.48 -1.42 -4.69
CA ALA A 200 3.31 -1.25 -3.50
C ALA A 200 2.50 -0.61 -2.37
N ILE A 201 1.80 0.50 -2.66
CA ILE A 201 0.95 1.17 -1.66
C ILE A 201 -0.22 0.27 -1.22
N LEU A 202 -0.86 -0.47 -2.12
CA LEU A 202 -1.89 -1.43 -1.78
C LEU A 202 -1.40 -2.44 -0.74
N ARG A 203 -0.25 -3.06 -0.97
CA ARG A 203 0.30 -4.06 -0.05
C ARG A 203 0.62 -3.49 1.32
N THR A 204 1.18 -2.28 1.38
CA THR A 204 1.47 -1.62 2.66
C THR A 204 0.18 -1.29 3.41
N ARG A 205 -0.86 -0.80 2.73
CA ARG A 205 -2.15 -0.49 3.34
C ARG A 205 -2.87 -1.74 3.86
N VAL A 206 -2.90 -2.81 3.08
CA VAL A 206 -3.48 -4.09 3.51
C VAL A 206 -2.73 -4.68 4.71
N ALA A 207 -1.42 -4.48 4.81
CA ALA A 207 -0.63 -4.94 5.95
C ALA A 207 -0.99 -4.22 7.26
N LEU A 208 -1.46 -2.98 7.20
CA LEU A 208 -1.88 -2.19 8.37
C LEU A 208 -3.24 -2.61 8.93
N LEU A 209 -4.10 -3.24 8.11
CA LEU A 209 -5.42 -3.66 8.55
C LEU A 209 -5.32 -4.76 9.63
N PRO A 210 -6.23 -4.76 10.62
CA PRO A 210 -6.23 -5.76 11.69
C PRO A 210 -6.46 -7.16 11.14
N ARG A 211 -5.85 -8.16 11.78
CA ARG A 211 -6.07 -9.59 11.48
C ARG A 211 -7.37 -10.07 12.13
N GLN A 212 -8.05 -11.00 11.47
CA GLN A 212 -9.20 -11.67 12.09
C GLN A 212 -8.76 -12.49 13.32
N LEU A 213 -9.67 -12.65 14.28
CA LEU A 213 -9.42 -13.43 15.50
C LEU A 213 -9.02 -14.89 15.18
N SER A 214 -9.57 -15.48 14.13
CA SER A 214 -9.24 -16.83 13.66
C SER A 214 -7.79 -16.96 13.17
N GLU A 215 -7.24 -15.92 12.52
CA GLU A 215 -5.83 -15.89 12.09
C GLU A 215 -4.88 -15.81 13.29
N ARG A 216 -5.24 -15.03 14.31
CA ARG A 216 -4.46 -14.92 15.57
C ARG A 216 -4.39 -16.24 16.33
N LEU A 217 -5.50 -17.00 16.37
CA LEU A 217 -5.56 -18.29 17.07
C LEU A 217 -4.76 -19.39 16.33
N SER A 218 -4.66 -19.35 15.02
CA SER A 218 -3.87 -20.33 14.26
C SER A 218 -2.35 -20.11 14.42
N GLU A 219 -1.87 -18.87 14.53
CA GLU A 219 -0.45 -18.57 14.79
C GLU A 219 -0.02 -18.96 16.22
N THR A 220 -0.91 -18.84 17.20
CA THR A 220 -0.64 -19.22 18.60
C THR A 220 -0.61 -20.76 18.77
N ARG A 221 -1.10 -21.51 17.79
CA ARG A 221 -1.19 -22.97 17.81
C ARG A 221 -0.06 -23.73 17.11
N ALA A 222 0.88 -23.06 16.47
CA ALA A 222 2.06 -23.67 15.85
C ALA A 222 3.30 -23.48 16.75
N PRO A 223 4.17 -24.47 16.95
CA PRO A 223 3.98 -25.75 17.64
C PRO A 223 4.86 -25.87 18.89
N LEU A 224 4.32 -26.44 19.94
CA LEU A 224 5.09 -27.09 21.01
C LEU A 224 5.29 -28.59 20.71
N LEU A 225 5.68 -28.96 19.51
CA LEU A 225 5.96 -30.37 19.19
C LEU A 225 7.28 -30.52 18.40
N THR A 226 8.42 -30.23 19.08
CA THR A 226 9.68 -30.90 18.78
C THR A 226 10.50 -30.97 20.05
N GLY A 227 10.44 -32.12 20.70
CA GLY A 227 11.35 -32.44 21.79
C GLY A 227 10.86 -33.52 22.73
N TRP A 228 10.67 -34.74 22.23
CA TRP A 228 10.80 -35.96 22.99
C TRP A 228 11.09 -37.08 21.97
N GLY A 229 12.34 -37.48 21.89
CA GLY A 229 12.81 -38.63 21.13
C GLY A 229 14.32 -38.68 21.16
#